data_4b7696ab2d18e879b4c72b5c0c104ee7
#
_entry.id   4b7696ab2d18e879b4c72b5c0c104ee7
#
_cell.length_a   1.000
_cell.length_b   1.000
_cell.length_c   1.000
_cell.angle_alpha   90.00
_cell.angle_beta   90.00
_cell.angle_gamma   90.00
#
_symmetry.space_group_name_H-M   'P 1'
#
loop_
_entity.id
_entity.type
_entity.pdbx_description
1 polymer ?
#
loop_
_entity_poly.entity_id
_entity_poly.type
_entity_poly.pdbx_seq_one_letter_code
_entity_poly.pdbx_strand_id
1 'polypeptide(L)'
;MNTIKVRDIEIGAGAPKIIVPIVGVTKNDIIEEARTFDSIPVDVVEWRVDWFENVFEFDKVEEVLKELRDALGNIPILMTFRTSKEGGEKAIEPEAYAELNIKAAQTGYVDFVDVEIFTGDEIVKKIIDGVHAAGVKVVASNHDFFKT
;
A
#
# COMPACT_ATOMS: atom_id res chain seq x y z
N MET A 1 -18.60 -17.63 3.12
CA MET A 1 -17.43 -16.71 3.17
C MET A 1 -17.59 -15.64 2.10
N ASN A 2 -17.40 -14.39 2.48
CA ASN A 2 -17.46 -13.29 1.53
C ASN A 2 -16.12 -13.16 0.82
N THR A 3 -16.16 -13.02 -0.50
CA THR A 3 -14.97 -12.77 -1.29
C THR A 3 -14.97 -11.32 -1.76
N ILE A 4 -13.78 -10.80 -2.04
CA ILE A 4 -13.60 -9.46 -2.59
C ILE A 4 -12.91 -9.62 -3.94
N LYS A 5 -13.53 -9.08 -4.96
CA LYS A 5 -12.93 -9.09 -6.30
C LYS A 5 -12.33 -7.71 -6.58
N VAL A 6 -11.04 -7.69 -6.86
CA VAL A 6 -10.31 -6.47 -7.17
C VAL A 6 -9.59 -6.71 -8.49
N ARG A 7 -9.95 -5.93 -9.51
CA ARG A 7 -9.46 -6.10 -10.88
C ARG A 7 -9.73 -7.54 -11.35
N ASP A 8 -8.72 -8.31 -11.69
CA ASP A 8 -8.88 -9.69 -12.14
C ASP A 8 -8.62 -10.71 -11.02
N ILE A 9 -8.49 -10.23 -9.78
CA ILE A 9 -8.16 -11.07 -8.63
C ILE A 9 -9.34 -11.16 -7.69
N GLU A 10 -9.68 -12.39 -7.29
CA GLU A 10 -10.70 -12.63 -6.27
C GLU A 10 -10.01 -12.99 -4.96
N ILE A 11 -10.17 -12.13 -3.95
CA ILE A 11 -9.51 -12.28 -2.65
C ILE A 11 -10.46 -12.94 -1.67
N GLY A 12 -9.97 -13.95 -0.94
CA GLY A 12 -10.77 -14.70 0.01
C GLY A 12 -11.47 -15.91 -0.57
N ALA A 13 -11.10 -16.31 -1.77
CA ALA A 13 -11.70 -17.46 -2.46
C ALA A 13 -11.12 -18.81 -2.03
N GLY A 14 -10.30 -18.85 -0.99
CA GLY A 14 -9.77 -20.08 -0.42
C GLY A 14 -8.34 -20.43 -0.82
N ALA A 15 -7.91 -20.15 -2.03
CA ALA A 15 -6.53 -20.39 -2.44
C ALA A 15 -5.59 -19.34 -1.83
N PRO A 16 -4.37 -19.71 -1.40
CA PRO A 16 -3.41 -18.72 -0.93
C PRO A 16 -3.11 -17.67 -1.99
N LYS A 17 -2.92 -16.42 -1.57
CA LYS A 17 -2.57 -15.32 -2.47
C LYS A 17 -1.10 -14.97 -2.30
N ILE A 18 -0.46 -14.63 -3.40
CA ILE A 18 0.95 -14.24 -3.41
C ILE A 18 1.01 -12.71 -3.37
N ILE A 19 1.52 -12.19 -2.25
CA ILE A 19 1.74 -10.75 -2.06
C ILE A 19 3.24 -10.53 -2.03
N VAL A 20 3.74 -9.69 -2.94
CA VAL A 20 5.18 -9.44 -3.06
C VAL A 20 5.44 -7.98 -2.75
N PRO A 21 6.36 -7.69 -1.80
CA PRO A 21 6.70 -6.31 -1.46
C PRO A 21 7.70 -5.71 -2.44
N ILE A 22 7.56 -4.40 -2.68
CA ILE A 22 8.55 -3.59 -3.36
C ILE A 22 9.16 -2.65 -2.31
N VAL A 23 10.46 -2.70 -2.16
CA VAL A 23 11.20 -1.93 -1.15
C VAL A 23 12.29 -1.03 -1.75
N GLY A 24 12.18 -0.71 -3.02
CA GLY A 24 13.15 0.16 -3.68
C GLY A 24 13.25 1.53 -3.02
N VAL A 25 14.43 2.12 -3.01
CA VAL A 25 14.70 3.43 -2.42
C VAL A 25 14.48 4.55 -3.43
N THR A 26 14.88 4.34 -4.68
CA THR A 26 14.68 5.30 -5.76
C THR A 26 13.53 4.86 -6.67
N LYS A 27 13.00 5.81 -7.44
CA LYS A 27 11.96 5.49 -8.42
C LYS A 27 12.43 4.39 -9.38
N ASN A 28 13.66 4.49 -9.87
CA ASN A 28 14.20 3.48 -10.81
C ASN A 28 14.23 2.09 -10.16
N ASP A 29 14.68 1.99 -8.92
CA ASP A 29 14.71 0.71 -8.19
C ASP A 29 13.31 0.13 -8.08
N ILE A 30 12.34 0.96 -7.74
CA ILE A 30 10.94 0.54 -7.55
C ILE A 30 10.38 -0.01 -8.85
N ILE A 31 10.57 0.70 -9.95
CA ILE A 31 10.03 0.29 -11.26
C ILE A 31 10.75 -0.95 -11.80
N GLU A 32 12.04 -1.08 -11.58
CA GLU A 32 12.78 -2.29 -11.96
C GLU A 32 12.28 -3.52 -11.20
N GLU A 33 12.03 -3.39 -9.90
CA GLU A 33 11.43 -4.48 -9.13
C GLU A 33 10.06 -4.87 -9.70
N ALA A 34 9.24 -3.87 -10.03
CA ALA A 34 7.90 -4.13 -10.58
C ALA A 34 7.97 -4.92 -11.89
N ARG A 35 8.94 -4.59 -12.74
CA ARG A 35 9.08 -5.27 -14.05
C ARG A 35 9.47 -6.74 -13.92
N THR A 36 10.11 -7.14 -12.82
CA THR A 36 10.48 -8.54 -12.62
C THR A 36 9.27 -9.43 -12.38
N PHE A 37 8.12 -8.83 -12.04
CA PHE A 37 6.91 -9.60 -11.73
C PHE A 37 6.14 -10.07 -12.98
N ASP A 38 6.52 -9.63 -14.17
CA ASP A 38 5.89 -10.07 -15.42
C ASP A 38 6.05 -11.58 -15.64
N SER A 39 7.11 -12.18 -15.10
CA SER A 39 7.43 -13.58 -15.32
C SER A 39 7.07 -14.48 -14.16
N ILE A 40 6.47 -13.96 -13.09
CA ILE A 40 6.09 -14.75 -11.91
C ILE A 40 4.62 -14.50 -11.57
N PRO A 41 3.93 -15.50 -10.96
CA PRO A 41 2.54 -15.33 -10.56
C PRO A 41 2.45 -14.49 -9.27
N VAL A 42 2.00 -13.25 -9.41
CA VAL A 42 1.82 -12.33 -8.28
C VAL A 42 0.36 -11.90 -8.25
N ASP A 43 -0.28 -12.04 -7.10
CA ASP A 43 -1.69 -11.66 -6.93
C ASP A 43 -1.83 -10.20 -6.51
N VAL A 44 -0.95 -9.71 -5.64
CA VAL A 44 -0.95 -8.33 -5.16
C VAL A 44 0.48 -7.87 -4.98
N VAL A 45 0.77 -6.64 -5.38
CA VAL A 45 2.06 -6.01 -5.12
C VAL A 45 1.88 -5.02 -3.98
N GLU A 46 2.69 -5.20 -2.92
CA GLU A 46 2.71 -4.26 -1.79
C GLU A 46 3.85 -3.27 -1.99
N TRP A 47 3.53 -2.01 -2.25
CA TRP A 47 4.57 -1.00 -2.30
C TRP A 47 4.83 -0.46 -0.89
N ARG A 48 5.99 -0.78 -0.35
CA ARG A 48 6.47 -0.29 0.93
C ARG A 48 7.03 1.12 0.73
N VAL A 49 6.15 2.09 0.74
CA VAL A 49 6.49 3.48 0.44
C VAL A 49 7.41 4.10 1.50
N ASP A 50 7.44 3.53 2.71
CA ASP A 50 8.36 3.97 3.75
C ASP A 50 9.84 3.80 3.37
N TRP A 51 10.16 2.93 2.42
CA TRP A 51 11.52 2.78 1.89
C TRP A 51 11.89 3.82 0.85
N PHE A 52 10.89 4.48 0.25
CA PHE A 52 11.12 5.45 -0.82
C PHE A 52 11.77 6.72 -0.27
N GLU A 53 12.88 7.17 -0.90
CA GLU A 53 13.64 8.33 -0.42
C GLU A 53 12.84 9.63 -0.40
N ASN A 54 11.88 9.79 -1.29
CA ASN A 54 11.06 11.01 -1.42
C ASN A 54 9.64 10.83 -0.93
N VAL A 55 9.41 9.93 0.03
CA VAL A 55 8.05 9.60 0.51
C VAL A 55 7.30 10.80 1.10
N PHE A 56 8.01 11.80 1.59
CA PHE A 56 7.38 12.99 2.17
C PHE A 56 7.05 14.07 1.13
N GLU A 57 7.38 13.84 -0.14
CA GLU A 57 7.04 14.70 -1.26
C GLU A 57 5.95 14.00 -2.08
N PHE A 58 4.69 14.37 -1.86
CA PHE A 58 3.58 13.61 -2.44
C PHE A 58 3.58 13.60 -3.97
N ASP A 59 4.00 14.68 -4.61
CA ASP A 59 4.11 14.72 -6.07
C ASP A 59 5.06 13.64 -6.61
N LYS A 60 6.12 13.32 -5.85
CA LYS A 60 7.04 12.24 -6.19
C LYS A 60 6.40 10.87 -5.96
N VAL A 61 5.62 10.73 -4.89
CA VAL A 61 4.87 9.50 -4.61
C VAL A 61 3.86 9.24 -5.73
N GLU A 62 3.14 10.25 -6.14
CA GLU A 62 2.15 10.12 -7.22
C GLU A 62 2.80 9.73 -8.54
N GLU A 63 3.96 10.29 -8.85
CA GLU A 63 4.72 9.96 -10.05
C GLU A 63 5.09 8.47 -10.06
N VAL A 64 5.56 7.95 -8.92
CA VAL A 64 5.90 6.53 -8.79
C VAL A 64 4.66 5.66 -8.95
N LEU A 65 3.54 6.05 -8.32
CA LEU A 65 2.28 5.28 -8.42
C LEU A 65 1.81 5.17 -9.86
N LYS A 66 1.90 6.24 -10.62
CA LYS A 66 1.52 6.24 -12.02
C LYS A 66 2.38 5.26 -12.83
N GLU A 67 3.69 5.30 -12.65
CA GLU A 67 4.59 4.40 -13.36
C GLU A 67 4.46 2.95 -12.89
N LEU A 68 4.20 2.73 -11.60
CA LEU A 68 3.90 1.39 -11.08
C LEU A 68 2.64 0.83 -11.72
N ARG A 69 1.60 1.65 -11.85
CA ARG A 69 0.36 1.20 -12.48
C ARG A 69 0.59 0.76 -13.92
N ASP A 70 1.40 1.52 -14.66
CA ASP A 70 1.74 1.17 -16.04
C ASP A 70 2.57 -0.12 -16.10
N ALA A 71 3.54 -0.27 -15.21
CA ALA A 71 4.42 -1.44 -15.20
C ALA A 71 3.70 -2.72 -14.76
N LEU A 72 2.77 -2.61 -13.82
CA LEU A 72 2.07 -3.76 -13.25
C LEU A 72 0.78 -4.14 -14.00
N GLY A 73 0.29 -3.27 -14.87
CA GLY A 73 -0.94 -3.53 -15.60
C GLY A 73 -2.13 -3.67 -14.66
N ASN A 74 -2.75 -4.86 -14.63
CA ASN A 74 -3.92 -5.13 -13.81
C ASN A 74 -3.60 -5.73 -12.43
N ILE A 75 -2.33 -5.87 -12.07
CA ILE A 75 -1.98 -6.41 -10.75
C ILE A 75 -2.37 -5.36 -9.68
N PRO A 76 -3.21 -5.73 -8.69
CA PRO A 76 -3.60 -4.81 -7.63
C PRO A 76 -2.40 -4.28 -6.84
N ILE A 77 -2.47 -3.01 -6.46
CA ILE A 77 -1.43 -2.35 -5.67
C ILE A 77 -1.96 -2.10 -4.26
N LEU A 78 -1.24 -2.62 -3.27
CA LEU A 78 -1.43 -2.30 -1.86
C LEU A 78 -0.35 -1.29 -1.47
N MET A 79 -0.74 -0.09 -1.05
CA MET A 79 0.23 0.89 -0.57
C MET A 79 0.37 0.77 0.94
N THR A 80 1.59 0.60 1.41
CA THR A 80 1.89 0.45 2.83
C THR A 80 2.99 1.41 3.24
N PHE A 81 2.68 2.31 4.20
CA PHE A 81 3.71 3.01 4.94
C PHE A 81 3.84 2.32 6.29
N ARG A 82 4.86 1.47 6.44
CA ARG A 82 5.10 0.83 7.71
C ARG A 82 5.89 1.79 8.59
N THR A 83 5.28 2.25 9.69
CA THR A 83 5.93 3.22 10.56
C THR A 83 7.08 2.56 11.33
N SER A 84 8.03 3.36 11.80
CA SER A 84 9.15 2.83 12.57
C SER A 84 8.69 2.18 13.88
N LYS A 85 7.55 2.57 14.42
CA LYS A 85 6.96 1.94 15.60
C LYS A 85 6.51 0.51 15.35
N GLU A 86 6.20 0.18 14.10
CA GLU A 86 5.73 -1.14 13.69
C GLU A 86 6.78 -1.88 12.84
N GLY A 87 8.04 -1.48 12.95
CA GLY A 87 9.14 -2.15 12.27
C GLY A 87 9.50 -1.62 10.90
N GLY A 88 8.95 -0.47 10.51
CA GLY A 88 9.25 0.15 9.22
C GLY A 88 10.49 1.03 9.24
N GLU A 89 10.80 1.62 8.10
CA GLU A 89 12.01 2.39 7.88
C GLU A 89 11.95 3.82 8.41
N LYS A 90 10.76 4.44 8.46
CA LYS A 90 10.64 5.86 8.77
C LYS A 90 9.56 6.12 9.80
N ALA A 91 9.82 7.13 10.64
CA ALA A 91 8.80 7.68 11.51
C ALA A 91 7.95 8.69 10.73
N ILE A 92 6.69 8.84 11.10
CA ILE A 92 5.79 9.81 10.48
C ILE A 92 4.77 10.27 11.53
N GLU A 93 4.39 11.53 11.48
CA GLU A 93 3.35 12.06 12.36
C GLU A 93 1.98 11.50 11.94
N PRO A 94 1.06 11.23 12.88
CA PRO A 94 -0.24 10.66 12.55
C PRO A 94 -1.02 11.45 11.50
N GLU A 95 -1.02 12.77 11.56
CA GLU A 95 -1.72 13.59 10.57
C GLU A 95 -1.11 13.47 9.17
N ALA A 96 0.22 13.44 9.08
CA ALA A 96 0.92 13.26 7.82
C ALA A 96 0.68 11.86 7.26
N TYR A 97 0.63 10.85 8.13
CA TYR A 97 0.32 9.48 7.76
C TYR A 97 -1.09 9.38 7.15
N ALA A 98 -2.07 10.01 7.80
CA ALA A 98 -3.43 10.03 7.28
C ALA A 98 -3.50 10.73 5.92
N GLU A 99 -2.86 11.89 5.80
CA GLU A 99 -2.85 12.65 4.56
C GLU A 99 -2.24 11.86 3.40
N LEU A 100 -1.11 11.20 3.64
CA LEU A 100 -0.44 10.39 2.64
C LEU A 100 -1.36 9.28 2.11
N ASN A 101 -1.98 8.53 3.02
CA ASN A 101 -2.85 7.42 2.64
C ASN A 101 -4.10 7.88 1.90
N ILE A 102 -4.71 8.95 2.35
CA ILE A 102 -5.92 9.48 1.70
C ILE A 102 -5.60 10.04 0.31
N LYS A 103 -4.53 10.80 0.19
CA LYS A 103 -4.11 11.34 -1.11
C LYS A 103 -3.75 10.22 -2.09
N ALA A 104 -3.05 9.19 -1.63
CA ALA A 104 -2.72 8.05 -2.47
C ALA A 104 -3.99 7.36 -2.98
N ALA A 105 -4.98 7.16 -2.12
CA ALA A 105 -6.25 6.57 -2.50
C ALA A 105 -6.96 7.42 -3.57
N GLN A 106 -6.86 8.73 -3.47
CA GLN A 106 -7.51 9.66 -4.40
C GLN A 106 -6.87 9.68 -5.79
N THR A 107 -5.66 9.14 -5.95
CA THR A 107 -4.99 9.11 -7.26
C THR A 107 -5.65 8.19 -8.26
N GLY A 108 -6.37 7.17 -7.78
CA GLY A 108 -6.96 6.15 -8.63
C GLY A 108 -6.00 5.03 -9.03
N TYR A 109 -4.74 5.07 -8.61
CA TYR A 109 -3.75 4.06 -8.96
C TYR A 109 -3.64 2.93 -7.94
N VAL A 110 -4.14 3.14 -6.73
CA VAL A 110 -4.02 2.23 -5.59
C VAL A 110 -5.33 1.48 -5.39
N ASP A 111 -5.25 0.19 -5.12
CA ASP A 111 -6.43 -0.65 -4.88
C ASP A 111 -6.68 -0.89 -3.38
N PHE A 112 -5.60 -0.93 -2.60
CA PHE A 112 -5.65 -1.13 -1.15
C PHE A 112 -4.71 -0.18 -0.45
N VAL A 113 -5.07 0.20 0.77
CA VAL A 113 -4.19 0.97 1.67
C VAL A 113 -4.09 0.21 2.98
N ASP A 114 -2.86 0.02 3.48
CA ASP A 114 -2.62 -0.58 4.78
C ASP A 114 -2.73 0.49 5.86
N VAL A 115 -3.54 0.23 6.89
CA VAL A 115 -3.71 1.15 8.01
C VAL A 115 -3.31 0.45 9.30
N GLU A 116 -2.35 1.04 10.02
CA GLU A 116 -1.89 0.53 11.32
C GLU A 116 -2.88 0.93 12.40
N ILE A 117 -3.50 -0.06 13.04
CA ILE A 117 -4.59 0.19 14.00
C ILE A 117 -4.14 0.89 15.27
N PHE A 118 -2.85 0.91 15.57
CA PHE A 118 -2.31 1.60 16.74
C PHE A 118 -1.99 3.08 16.51
N THR A 119 -2.28 3.62 15.34
CA THR A 119 -2.05 5.04 15.04
C THR A 119 -2.95 5.96 15.88
N GLY A 120 -4.07 5.43 16.38
CA GLY A 120 -5.05 6.16 17.18
C GLY A 120 -6.40 6.12 16.52
N ASP A 121 -7.46 5.95 17.33
CA ASP A 121 -8.82 5.71 16.82
C ASP A 121 -9.30 6.81 15.88
N GLU A 122 -9.07 8.07 16.23
CA GLU A 122 -9.51 9.19 15.39
C GLU A 122 -8.80 9.23 14.05
N ILE A 123 -7.51 8.99 14.04
CA ILE A 123 -6.70 8.98 12.83
C ILE A 123 -7.06 7.78 11.96
N VAL A 124 -7.21 6.61 12.57
CA VAL A 124 -7.62 5.39 11.85
C VAL A 124 -8.97 5.62 11.17
N LYS A 125 -9.94 6.16 11.90
CA LYS A 125 -11.26 6.45 11.33
C LYS A 125 -11.19 7.44 10.20
N LYS A 126 -10.40 8.50 10.34
CA LYS A 126 -10.19 9.51 9.30
C LYS A 126 -9.64 8.88 8.02
N ILE A 127 -8.64 8.00 8.16
CA ILE A 127 -8.06 7.31 7.02
C ILE A 127 -9.09 6.41 6.35
N ILE A 128 -9.77 5.59 7.14
CA ILE A 128 -10.79 4.64 6.62
C ILE A 128 -11.86 5.39 5.85
N ASP A 129 -12.40 6.46 6.42
CA ASP A 129 -13.45 7.23 5.78
C ASP A 129 -12.95 7.88 4.46
N GLY A 130 -11.76 8.48 4.48
CA GLY A 130 -11.18 9.11 3.30
C GLY A 130 -10.84 8.13 2.20
N VAL A 131 -10.30 6.98 2.57
CA VAL A 131 -9.91 5.92 1.62
C VAL A 131 -11.17 5.30 0.99
N HIS A 132 -12.18 4.99 1.80
CA HIS A 132 -13.45 4.46 1.31
C HIS A 132 -14.16 5.45 0.39
N ALA A 133 -14.11 6.75 0.71
CA ALA A 133 -14.71 7.78 -0.15
C ALA A 133 -14.06 7.81 -1.54
N ALA A 134 -12.81 7.41 -1.65
CA ALA A 134 -12.09 7.30 -2.92
C ALA A 134 -12.31 5.96 -3.62
N GLY A 135 -13.11 5.06 -3.04
CA GLY A 135 -13.37 3.75 -3.62
C GLY A 135 -12.28 2.71 -3.40
N VAL A 136 -11.35 2.99 -2.49
CA VAL A 136 -10.20 2.11 -2.20
C VAL A 136 -10.50 1.30 -0.93
N LYS A 137 -9.98 0.08 -0.88
CA LYS A 137 -10.18 -0.81 0.25
C LYS A 137 -9.08 -0.64 1.29
N VAL A 138 -9.41 -0.93 2.54
CA VAL A 138 -8.48 -0.79 3.67
C VAL A 138 -8.08 -2.17 4.17
N VAL A 139 -6.78 -2.35 4.40
CA VAL A 139 -6.22 -3.51 5.10
C VAL A 139 -5.77 -3.02 6.47
N ALA A 140 -6.41 -3.51 7.53
CA ALA A 140 -6.03 -3.14 8.89
C ALA A 140 -4.88 -4.03 9.35
N SER A 141 -3.83 -3.44 9.89
CA SER A 141 -2.64 -4.18 10.31
C SER A 141 -2.27 -3.89 11.76
N ASN A 142 -1.70 -4.89 12.39
CA ASN A 142 -1.22 -4.84 13.76
C ASN A 142 0.05 -5.69 13.84
N HIS A 143 1.19 -5.05 13.99
CA HIS A 143 2.50 -5.72 14.05
C HIS A 143 3.03 -5.68 15.48
N ASP A 144 2.65 -6.68 16.27
CA ASP A 144 3.12 -6.83 17.63
C ASP A 144 4.18 -7.94 17.65
N PHE A 145 5.45 -7.57 17.83
CA PHE A 145 6.56 -8.50 17.80
C PHE A 145 6.64 -9.39 19.07
N PHE A 146 5.84 -9.10 20.08
CA PHE A 146 5.80 -9.86 21.33
C PHE A 146 4.60 -10.81 21.42
N LYS A 147 3.71 -10.74 20.46
CA LYS A 147 2.56 -11.63 20.35
C LYS A 147 2.55 -12.25 18.96
N THR A 148 2.28 -13.47 18.88
CA THR A 148 2.21 -14.18 17.60
C THR A 148 0.76 -14.37 17.18
#